data_dd11a5ac592efef38fa9dc5ee9f5f750
#
_entry.id   dd11a5ac592efef38fa9dc5ee9f5f750
#
_cell.length_a   1.000
_cell.length_b   1.000
_cell.length_c   1.000
_cell.angle_alpha   90.00
_cell.angle_beta   90.00
_cell.angle_gamma   90.00
#
_symmetry.space_group_name_H-M   'P 1'
#
loop_
_entity.id
_entity.type
_entity.pdbx_description
1 polymer ?
#
loop_
_entity_poly.entity_id
_entity_poly.type
_entity_poly.pdbx_seq_one_letter_code
_entity_poly.pdbx_strand_id
1 'polypeptide(L)'
;MLVSAFAFGGIPEKAIKKAFSETDIYVSSSLLDEYREVPLILAGERKLTQTQLKALISGLAAFVTRTVVVHPRKKISICRDPADNMLLECCFESKTDILISSDGDLLDIKVLPFYLKILTQRKFLEQEL
;
A
#
# COMPACT_ATOMS: atom_id res chain seq x y z
N MET A 1 5.82 -0.23 2.23
CA MET A 1 6.10 0.72 1.15
C MET A 1 5.93 2.19 1.55
N LEU A 2 4.82 2.58 2.14
CA LEU A 2 4.58 3.98 2.51
C LEU A 2 5.57 4.52 3.52
N VAL A 3 5.91 3.74 4.56
CA VAL A 3 6.92 4.14 5.54
C VAL A 3 8.26 4.41 4.85
N SER A 4 8.71 3.50 4.00
CA SER A 4 9.97 3.65 3.28
C SER A 4 9.96 4.87 2.37
N ALA A 5 8.86 5.11 1.66
CA ALA A 5 8.74 6.25 0.74
C ALA A 5 8.81 7.58 1.47
N PHE A 6 8.03 7.75 2.53
CA PHE A 6 7.89 9.05 3.20
C PHE A 6 8.99 9.32 4.22
N ALA A 7 9.52 8.30 4.88
CA ALA A 7 10.59 8.47 5.85
C ALA A 7 11.98 8.44 5.22
N PHE A 8 12.18 7.64 4.18
CA PHE A 8 13.52 7.37 3.62
C PHE A 8 13.67 7.73 2.13
N GLY A 9 12.57 7.90 1.38
CA GLY A 9 12.63 8.21 -0.05
C GLY A 9 13.03 7.04 -0.94
N GLY A 10 13.76 7.31 -2.02
CA GLY A 10 14.29 6.29 -2.94
C GLY A 10 13.27 5.68 -3.88
N ILE A 11 13.43 4.39 -4.21
CA ILE A 11 12.54 3.67 -5.13
C ILE A 11 11.09 3.63 -4.66
N PRO A 12 10.80 3.39 -3.36
CA PRO A 12 9.42 3.47 -2.87
C PRO A 12 8.77 4.83 -3.11
N GLU A 13 9.50 5.93 -2.90
CA GLU A 13 9.00 7.28 -3.17
C GLU A 13 8.68 7.47 -4.65
N LYS A 14 9.57 7.01 -5.54
CA LYS A 14 9.36 7.10 -6.99
C LYS A 14 8.12 6.32 -7.43
N ALA A 15 7.89 5.13 -6.85
CA ALA A 15 6.73 4.32 -7.16
C ALA A 15 5.43 5.02 -6.74
N ILE A 16 5.40 5.66 -5.57
CA ILE A 16 4.24 6.41 -5.10
C ILE A 16 3.97 7.62 -5.99
N LYS A 17 5.01 8.37 -6.36
CA LYS A 17 4.86 9.52 -7.26
C LYS A 17 4.29 9.12 -8.62
N LYS A 18 4.79 8.02 -9.19
CA LYS A 18 4.25 7.48 -10.44
C LYS A 18 2.77 7.09 -10.28
N ALA A 19 2.43 6.39 -9.22
CA ALA A 19 1.05 5.96 -8.96
C ALA A 19 0.11 7.17 -8.87
N PHE A 20 0.50 8.24 -8.18
CA PHE A 20 -0.32 9.45 -8.09
C PHE A 20 -0.48 10.17 -9.43
N SER A 21 0.56 10.19 -10.26
CA SER A 21 0.53 10.94 -11.51
C SER A 21 -0.14 10.18 -12.65
N GLU A 22 -0.15 8.85 -12.62
CA GLU A 22 -0.58 8.02 -13.75
C GLU A 22 -1.79 7.13 -13.45
N THR A 23 -2.17 6.98 -12.19
CA THR A 23 -3.26 6.07 -11.80
C THR A 23 -4.14 6.67 -10.71
N ASP A 24 -5.30 6.02 -10.50
CA ASP A 24 -6.11 6.23 -9.31
C ASP A 24 -5.69 5.23 -8.24
N ILE A 25 -5.49 5.72 -7.01
CA ILE A 25 -5.07 4.89 -5.89
C ILE A 25 -6.27 4.61 -5.00
N TYR A 26 -6.47 3.34 -4.67
CA TYR A 26 -7.57 2.88 -3.83
C TYR A 26 -7.05 2.35 -2.51
N VAL A 27 -7.77 2.64 -1.44
CA VAL A 27 -7.52 2.10 -0.10
C VAL A 27 -8.83 1.63 0.51
N SER A 28 -8.77 0.66 1.41
CA SER A 28 -9.94 0.26 2.19
C SER A 28 -9.99 1.00 3.53
N SER A 29 -11.16 1.04 4.14
CA SER A 29 -11.32 1.56 5.51
C SER A 29 -10.42 0.85 6.51
N SER A 30 -10.26 -0.48 6.38
CA SER A 30 -9.36 -1.26 7.24
C SER A 30 -7.90 -0.87 7.08
N LEU A 31 -7.44 -0.62 5.84
CA LEU A 31 -6.09 -0.14 5.57
C LEU A 31 -5.86 1.26 6.12
N LEU A 32 -6.86 2.14 6.06
CA LEU A 32 -6.77 3.47 6.66
C LEU A 32 -6.55 3.41 8.16
N ASP A 33 -7.26 2.53 8.85
CA ASP A 33 -7.09 2.34 10.29
C ASP A 33 -5.66 1.90 10.62
N GLU A 34 -5.13 0.96 9.85
CA GLU A 34 -3.75 0.51 9.99
C GLU A 34 -2.75 1.66 9.75
N TYR A 35 -2.93 2.44 8.70
CA TYR A 35 -2.03 3.56 8.38
C TYR A 35 -2.03 4.64 9.49
N ARG A 36 -3.12 4.85 10.19
CA ARG A 36 -3.19 5.80 11.30
C ARG A 36 -2.39 5.33 12.51
N GLU A 37 -2.26 4.02 12.71
CA GLU A 37 -1.55 3.45 13.86
C GLU A 37 -0.04 3.37 13.66
N VAL A 38 0.44 3.23 12.42
CA VAL A 38 1.86 3.01 12.10
C VAL A 38 2.77 4.09 12.68
N PRO A 39 2.50 5.40 12.53
CA PRO A 39 3.37 6.42 13.11
C PRO A 39 3.48 6.34 14.63
N LEU A 40 2.39 6.00 15.31
CA LEU A 40 2.36 5.85 16.77
C LEU A 40 3.22 4.67 17.23
N ILE A 41 3.13 3.55 16.53
CA ILE A 41 3.93 2.35 16.81
C ILE A 41 5.42 2.66 16.62
N LEU A 42 5.78 3.27 15.50
CA LEU A 42 7.18 3.59 15.18
C LEU A 42 7.77 4.63 16.13
N ALA A 43 6.98 5.60 16.55
CA ALA A 43 7.40 6.59 17.56
C ALA A 43 7.72 5.90 18.89
N GLY A 44 6.87 4.96 19.33
CA GLY A 44 7.07 4.18 20.55
C GLY A 44 8.32 3.29 20.49
N GLU A 45 8.63 2.75 19.32
CA GLU A 45 9.80 1.90 19.11
C GLU A 45 11.09 2.69 18.89
N ARG A 46 11.02 4.00 18.72
CA ARG A 46 12.16 4.90 18.47
C ARG A 46 13.01 4.49 17.27
N LYS A 47 12.37 3.94 16.24
CA LYS A 47 13.04 3.48 14.99
C LYS A 47 13.30 4.60 14.00
N LEU A 48 12.63 5.76 14.16
CA LEU A 48 12.75 6.90 13.27
C LEU A 48 13.23 8.13 14.03
N THR A 49 13.98 8.97 13.34
CA THR A 49 14.30 10.32 13.84
C THR A 49 13.02 11.17 13.87
N GLN A 50 13.05 12.28 14.62
CA GLN A 50 11.91 13.22 14.63
C GLN A 50 11.60 13.77 13.24
N THR A 51 12.61 14.08 12.46
CA THR A 51 12.46 14.56 11.10
C THR A 51 11.80 13.51 10.21
N GLN A 52 12.23 12.25 10.32
CA GLN A 52 11.63 11.13 9.57
C GLN A 52 10.18 10.88 9.99
N LEU A 53 9.88 10.96 11.28
CA LEU A 53 8.53 10.77 11.79
C LEU A 53 7.59 11.86 11.29
N LYS A 54 8.02 13.13 11.30
CA LYS A 54 7.24 14.24 10.74
C LYS A 54 6.98 14.05 9.24
N ALA A 55 8.00 13.64 8.49
CA ALA A 55 7.86 13.37 7.07
C ALA A 55 6.86 12.22 6.81
N LEU A 56 6.91 11.18 7.62
CA LEU A 56 5.98 10.05 7.52
C LEU A 56 4.53 10.50 7.78
N ILE A 57 4.29 11.23 8.86
CA ILE A 57 2.94 11.72 9.22
C ILE A 57 2.40 12.62 8.12
N SER A 58 3.19 13.58 7.64
CA SER A 58 2.78 14.49 6.56
C SER A 58 2.51 13.75 5.25
N GLY A 59 3.37 12.79 4.92
CA GLY A 59 3.22 11.96 3.72
C GLY A 59 1.97 11.08 3.76
N LEU A 60 1.71 10.43 4.88
CA LEU A 60 0.51 9.60 5.05
C LEU A 60 -0.77 10.45 4.98
N ALA A 61 -0.79 11.62 5.60
CA ALA A 61 -1.93 12.53 5.53
C ALA A 61 -2.22 12.97 4.09
N ALA A 62 -1.18 13.37 3.36
CA ALA A 62 -1.32 13.75 1.95
C ALA A 62 -1.76 12.57 1.09
N PHE A 63 -1.21 11.39 1.32
CA PHE A 63 -1.57 10.16 0.61
C PHE A 63 -3.06 9.86 0.78
N VAL A 64 -3.55 9.83 2.01
CA VAL A 64 -4.95 9.49 2.31
C VAL A 64 -5.92 10.46 1.64
N THR A 65 -5.61 11.76 1.62
CA THR A 65 -6.51 12.77 1.00
C THR A 65 -6.63 12.61 -0.51
N ARG A 66 -5.69 11.91 -1.16
CA ARG A 66 -5.65 11.73 -2.62
C ARG A 66 -6.10 10.36 -3.08
N THR A 67 -6.53 9.50 -2.17
CA THR A 67 -6.95 8.14 -2.48
C THR A 67 -8.48 8.03 -2.49
N VAL A 68 -8.97 7.02 -3.18
CA VAL A 68 -10.39 6.64 -3.16
C VAL A 68 -10.58 5.56 -2.10
N VAL A 69 -11.48 5.79 -1.15
CA VAL A 69 -11.76 4.85 -0.07
C VAL A 69 -12.86 3.90 -0.48
N VAL A 70 -12.61 2.59 -0.36
CA VAL A 70 -13.62 1.56 -0.60
C VAL A 70 -13.91 0.78 0.69
N HIS A 71 -15.08 0.15 0.74
CA HIS A 71 -15.53 -0.65 1.88
C HIS A 71 -15.77 -2.08 1.41
N PRO A 72 -14.75 -2.96 1.51
CA PRO A 72 -14.88 -4.33 1.00
C PRO A 72 -16.02 -5.10 1.68
N ARG A 73 -16.81 -5.81 0.87
CA ARG A 73 -17.91 -6.64 1.34
C ARG A 73 -17.55 -8.12 1.36
N LYS A 74 -16.67 -8.53 0.42
CA LYS A 74 -16.25 -9.93 0.30
C LYS A 74 -15.05 -10.20 1.18
N LYS A 75 -15.08 -11.33 1.90
CA LYS A 75 -13.93 -11.84 2.66
C LYS A 75 -13.08 -12.73 1.78
N ILE A 76 -11.75 -12.54 1.86
CA ILE A 76 -10.75 -13.35 1.16
C ILE A 76 -9.84 -13.98 2.20
N SER A 77 -9.59 -15.28 2.07
CA SER A 77 -8.81 -16.06 3.03
C SER A 77 -7.74 -16.90 2.34
N ILE A 78 -7.10 -16.34 1.32
CA ILE A 78 -6.08 -17.04 0.51
C ILE A 78 -4.71 -16.99 1.19
N CYS A 79 -4.40 -15.87 1.87
CA CYS A 79 -3.09 -15.63 2.45
C CYS A 79 -3.01 -16.10 3.90
N ARG A 80 -1.80 -16.47 4.34
CA ARG A 80 -1.54 -16.83 5.74
C ARG A 80 -1.69 -15.63 6.67
N ASP A 81 -1.25 -14.45 6.22
CA ASP A 81 -1.34 -13.22 6.98
C ASP A 81 -2.69 -12.53 6.68
N PRO A 82 -3.53 -12.28 7.71
CA PRO A 82 -4.79 -11.56 7.51
C PRO A 82 -4.62 -10.16 6.91
N ALA A 83 -3.49 -9.48 7.15
CA ALA A 83 -3.21 -8.19 6.57
C ALA A 83 -3.11 -8.26 5.04
N ASP A 84 -2.54 -9.33 4.50
CA ASP A 84 -2.46 -9.54 3.06
C ASP A 84 -3.85 -9.80 2.46
N ASN A 85 -4.71 -10.51 3.17
CA ASN A 85 -6.09 -10.71 2.74
C ASN A 85 -6.84 -9.38 2.66
N MET A 86 -6.62 -8.44 3.58
CA MET A 86 -7.21 -7.10 3.53
C MET A 86 -6.80 -6.35 2.26
N LEU A 87 -5.55 -6.48 1.82
CA LEU A 87 -5.08 -5.89 0.56
C LEU A 87 -5.82 -6.47 -0.64
N LEU A 88 -5.98 -7.78 -0.70
CA LEU A 88 -6.70 -8.45 -1.77
C LEU A 88 -8.19 -8.10 -1.77
N GLU A 89 -8.80 -8.00 -0.60
CA GLU A 89 -10.20 -7.57 -0.45
C GLU A 89 -10.39 -6.15 -1.01
N CYS A 90 -9.46 -5.25 -0.72
CA CYS A 90 -9.46 -3.89 -1.27
C CYS A 90 -9.36 -3.91 -2.81
N CYS A 91 -8.44 -4.70 -3.35
CA CYS A 91 -8.26 -4.83 -4.80
C CYS A 91 -9.50 -5.39 -5.48
N PHE A 92 -10.13 -6.37 -4.89
CA PHE A 92 -11.36 -6.97 -5.42
C PHE A 92 -12.51 -5.95 -5.44
N GLU A 93 -12.75 -5.25 -4.33
CA GLU A 93 -13.85 -4.28 -4.22
C GLU A 93 -13.64 -3.09 -5.16
N SER A 94 -12.42 -2.60 -5.27
CA SER A 94 -12.10 -1.45 -6.12
C SER A 94 -11.95 -1.81 -7.59
N LYS A 95 -11.90 -3.09 -7.94
CA LYS A 95 -11.61 -3.58 -9.30
C LYS A 95 -10.27 -3.06 -9.82
N THR A 96 -9.30 -2.95 -8.94
CA THR A 96 -7.95 -2.46 -9.25
C THR A 96 -7.21 -3.46 -10.12
N ASP A 97 -6.38 -2.97 -11.03
CA ASP A 97 -5.59 -3.79 -11.95
C ASP A 97 -4.24 -4.20 -11.37
N ILE A 98 -3.69 -3.41 -10.46
CA ILE A 98 -2.33 -3.56 -9.97
C ILE A 98 -2.30 -3.44 -8.45
N LEU A 99 -1.60 -4.37 -7.80
CA LEU A 99 -1.18 -4.28 -6.40
C LEU A 99 0.35 -4.23 -6.38
N ILE A 100 0.88 -3.21 -5.71
CA ILE A 100 2.33 -3.08 -5.54
C ILE A 100 2.71 -3.64 -4.18
N SER A 101 3.61 -4.61 -4.16
CA SER A 101 4.08 -5.24 -2.92
C SER A 101 5.51 -5.73 -3.06
N SER A 102 6.23 -5.75 -1.93
CA SER A 102 7.53 -6.42 -1.81
C SER A 102 7.42 -7.75 -1.07
N ASP A 103 6.21 -8.12 -0.63
CA ASP A 103 5.97 -9.36 0.13
C ASP A 103 6.00 -10.57 -0.79
N GLY A 104 6.92 -11.51 -0.52
CA GLY A 104 7.05 -12.74 -1.30
C GLY A 104 5.79 -13.59 -1.29
N ASP A 105 5.06 -13.63 -0.19
CA ASP A 105 3.81 -14.40 -0.10
C ASP A 105 2.76 -13.89 -1.09
N LEU A 106 2.66 -12.57 -1.27
CA LEU A 106 1.77 -11.97 -2.27
C LEU A 106 2.29 -12.18 -3.69
N LEU A 107 3.58 -11.95 -3.90
CA LEU A 107 4.22 -12.09 -5.22
C LEU A 107 4.16 -13.52 -5.75
N ASP A 108 4.17 -14.51 -4.85
CA ASP A 108 4.16 -15.94 -5.19
C ASP A 108 2.75 -16.50 -5.44
N ILE A 109 1.69 -15.73 -5.25
CA ILE A 109 0.33 -16.19 -5.54
C ILE A 109 0.21 -16.45 -7.05
N LYS A 110 -0.16 -17.68 -7.41
CA LYS A 110 -0.28 -18.10 -8.81
C LYS A 110 -1.71 -18.08 -9.32
N VAL A 111 -2.68 -18.26 -8.43
CA VAL A 111 -4.09 -18.34 -8.79
C VAL A 111 -4.91 -17.43 -7.88
N LEU A 112 -5.61 -16.48 -8.49
CA LEU A 112 -6.55 -15.60 -7.83
C LEU A 112 -7.94 -15.79 -8.43
N PRO A 113 -9.03 -15.62 -7.65
CA PRO A 113 -10.39 -15.72 -8.17
C PRO A 113 -10.81 -14.49 -8.99
N PHE A 114 -9.91 -13.54 -9.23
CA PHE A 114 -10.16 -12.33 -9.99
C PHE A 114 -8.85 -11.84 -10.64
N TYR A 115 -8.97 -10.95 -11.62
CA TYR A 115 -7.80 -10.42 -12.33
C TYR A 115 -7.07 -9.38 -11.44
N LEU A 116 -5.77 -9.58 -11.26
CA LEU A 116 -4.90 -8.66 -10.55
C LEU A 116 -3.44 -8.95 -10.90
N LYS A 117 -2.69 -7.91 -11.26
CA LYS A 117 -1.24 -7.99 -11.36
C LYS A 117 -0.63 -7.60 -10.02
N ILE A 118 0.21 -8.45 -9.46
CA ILE A 118 0.99 -8.14 -8.26
C ILE A 118 2.42 -7.88 -8.69
N LEU A 119 2.89 -6.64 -8.51
CA LEU A 119 4.18 -6.16 -8.99
C LEU A 119 5.02 -5.65 -7.85
N THR A 120 6.35 -5.82 -7.97
CA THR A 120 7.29 -5.11 -7.12
C THR A 120 7.31 -3.62 -7.50
N GLN A 121 7.86 -2.80 -6.62
CA GLN A 121 8.03 -1.36 -6.89
C GLN A 121 8.86 -1.13 -8.16
N ARG A 122 9.94 -1.89 -8.34
CA ARG A 122 10.79 -1.78 -9.53
C ARG A 122 10.04 -2.13 -10.81
N LYS A 123 9.31 -3.24 -10.79
CA LYS A 123 8.51 -3.66 -11.95
C LYS A 123 7.40 -2.67 -12.26
N PHE A 124 6.78 -2.09 -11.24
CA PHE A 124 5.78 -1.04 -11.44
C PHE A 124 6.39 0.19 -12.13
N LEU A 125 7.60 0.59 -11.74
CA LEU A 125 8.29 1.73 -12.36
C LEU A 125 8.62 1.48 -13.83
N GLU A 126 8.78 0.22 -14.24
CA GLU A 126 9.04 -0.18 -15.62
C GLU A 126 7.77 -0.26 -16.48
N GLN A 127 6.58 -0.25 -15.88
CA GLN A 127 5.32 -0.36 -16.62
C GLN A 127 5.00 0.91 -17.38
N GLU A 128 4.52 0.75 -18.58
CA GLU A 128 3.85 1.81 -19.36
C GLU A 128 2.34 1.70 -19.09
N LEU A 129 1.77 2.76 -18.51
CA LEU A 129 0.36 2.77 -18.13
C LEU A 129 -0.52 3.59 -19.08
#